data_e949df17c8d279404008764763fe43cf
#
_entry.id   e949df17c8d279404008764763fe43cf
#
_cell.length_a   1.000
_cell.length_b   1.000
_cell.length_c   1.000
_cell.angle_alpha   90.00
_cell.angle_beta   90.00
_cell.angle_gamma   90.00
#
_symmetry.space_group_name_H-M   'P 1'
#
loop_
_entity.id
_entity.type
_entity.pdbx_description
1 polymer ?
#
loop_
_entity_poly.entity_id
_entity_poly.type
_entity_poly.pdbx_seq_one_letter_code
_entity_poly.pdbx_strand_id
1 'polypeptide(L)'
;YGLGTVFLLGAAMAAVAAAVAALHRVTGAPLSTCAVLGLLYALVCIQFLPSPAQGYYWWNGASYYWLFFFGLLALCALLARLMGPGLSWAGTAGAALLAAVLGGGNYITALQMCEALVCAVLVCALWRRTVLKRMLAVALCGFAAFAVNVAAPGNAVRAATTATQGQGAVWAVVQSFPMSVHYARVFTTPMVLAALLFAVPFLLRAVHASKTNFRYPYPLLAL
;
A
#
# COMPACT_ATOMS: atom_id res chain seq x y z
N TYR A 1 -6.07 15.06 -22.25
CA TYR A 1 -5.17 15.03 -21.07
C TYR A 1 -5.94 15.19 -19.74
N GLY A 2 -6.98 16.05 -19.65
CA GLY A 2 -7.69 16.32 -18.40
C GLY A 2 -8.42 15.12 -17.78
N LEU A 3 -9.04 14.25 -18.57
CA LEU A 3 -9.78 13.09 -18.09
C LEU A 3 -8.88 12.07 -17.35
N GLY A 4 -7.64 11.88 -17.82
CA GLY A 4 -6.70 10.97 -17.15
C GLY A 4 -6.33 11.44 -15.75
N THR A 5 -6.05 12.74 -15.58
CA THR A 5 -5.73 13.33 -14.28
C THR A 5 -6.91 13.25 -13.32
N VAL A 6 -8.12 13.54 -13.80
CA VAL A 6 -9.36 13.41 -12.98
C VAL A 6 -9.56 11.97 -12.55
N PHE A 7 -9.35 11.00 -13.43
CA PHE A 7 -9.44 9.56 -13.10
C PHE A 7 -8.42 9.17 -12.02
N LEU A 8 -7.15 9.58 -12.16
CA LEU A 8 -6.09 9.27 -11.20
C LEU A 8 -6.36 9.88 -9.82
N LEU A 9 -6.78 11.15 -9.77
CA LEU A 9 -7.15 11.81 -8.53
C LEU A 9 -8.39 11.16 -7.90
N GLY A 10 -9.39 10.82 -8.72
CA GLY A 10 -10.58 10.11 -8.25
C GLY A 10 -10.25 8.74 -7.65
N ALA A 11 -9.37 7.96 -8.31
CA ALA A 11 -8.90 6.67 -7.80
C ALA A 11 -8.12 6.84 -6.48
N ALA A 12 -7.25 7.86 -6.38
CA ALA A 12 -6.52 8.16 -5.16
C ALA A 12 -7.46 8.52 -4.00
N MET A 13 -8.42 9.40 -4.25
CA MET A 13 -9.39 9.80 -3.23
C MET A 13 -10.30 8.63 -2.80
N ALA A 14 -10.69 7.76 -3.73
CA ALA A 14 -11.46 6.55 -3.41
C ALA A 14 -10.63 5.58 -2.54
N ALA A 15 -9.34 5.40 -2.83
CA ALA A 15 -8.45 4.57 -2.02
C ALA A 15 -8.26 5.15 -0.60
N VAL A 16 -8.08 6.47 -0.48
CA VAL A 16 -8.00 7.15 0.82
C VAL A 16 -9.31 7.01 1.61
N ALA A 17 -10.45 7.20 0.96
CA ALA A 17 -11.76 7.01 1.60
C ALA A 17 -11.95 5.55 2.07
N ALA A 18 -11.53 4.56 1.27
CA ALA A 18 -11.55 3.16 1.65
C ALA A 18 -10.65 2.88 2.86
N ALA A 19 -9.46 3.48 2.90
CA ALA A 19 -8.53 3.36 4.04
C ALA A 19 -9.11 4.01 5.30
N VAL A 20 -9.69 5.19 5.20
CA VAL A 20 -10.39 5.87 6.32
C VAL A 20 -11.51 4.99 6.86
N ALA A 21 -12.36 4.45 5.99
CA ALA A 21 -13.46 3.57 6.40
C ALA A 21 -12.96 2.27 7.04
N ALA A 22 -11.86 1.70 6.52
CA ALA A 22 -11.22 0.52 7.10
C ALA A 22 -10.64 0.84 8.48
N LEU A 23 -9.89 1.94 8.61
CA LEU A 23 -9.30 2.38 9.87
C LEU A 23 -10.37 2.62 10.94
N HIS A 24 -11.45 3.34 10.59
CA HIS A 24 -12.59 3.56 11.49
C HIS A 24 -13.18 2.24 12.01
N ARG A 25 -13.42 1.27 11.11
CA ARG A 25 -14.02 -0.02 11.48
C ARG A 25 -13.09 -0.90 12.29
N VAL A 26 -11.80 -0.88 11.98
CA VAL A 26 -10.80 -1.72 12.63
C VAL A 26 -10.44 -1.20 14.01
N THR A 27 -10.27 0.10 14.16
CA THR A 27 -9.86 0.72 15.43
C THR A 27 -11.03 1.12 16.32
N GLY A 28 -12.21 1.36 15.75
CA GLY A 28 -13.33 1.98 16.46
C GLY A 28 -13.11 3.47 16.76
N ALA A 29 -12.05 4.08 16.23
CA ALA A 29 -11.80 5.51 16.40
C ALA A 29 -12.90 6.34 15.71
N PRO A 30 -13.20 7.56 16.19
CA PRO A 30 -14.17 8.44 15.54
C PRO A 30 -13.83 8.65 14.05
N LEU A 31 -14.85 8.66 13.20
CA LEU A 31 -14.67 8.86 11.76
C LEU A 31 -13.91 10.17 11.45
N SER A 32 -14.14 11.23 12.22
CA SER A 32 -13.40 12.49 12.10
C SER A 32 -11.90 12.33 12.32
N THR A 33 -11.49 11.53 13.31
CA THR A 33 -10.07 11.21 13.56
C THR A 33 -9.46 10.48 12.37
N CYS A 34 -10.15 9.46 11.86
CA CYS A 34 -9.69 8.69 10.70
C CYS A 34 -9.67 9.54 9.41
N ALA A 35 -10.65 10.43 9.24
CA ALA A 35 -10.70 11.35 8.11
C ALA A 35 -9.54 12.34 8.12
N VAL A 36 -9.19 12.90 9.29
CA VAL A 36 -8.02 13.79 9.41
C VAL A 36 -6.74 13.05 9.01
N LEU A 37 -6.54 11.81 9.49
CA LEU A 37 -5.39 11.00 9.11
C LEU A 37 -5.37 10.71 7.60
N GLY A 38 -6.50 10.35 7.01
CA GLY A 38 -6.62 10.12 5.58
C GLY A 38 -6.35 11.38 4.73
N LEU A 39 -6.86 12.53 5.16
CA LEU A 39 -6.61 13.81 4.50
C LEU A 39 -5.16 14.25 4.62
N LEU A 40 -4.52 14.06 5.78
CA LEU A 40 -3.10 14.34 5.97
C LEU A 40 -2.25 13.43 5.08
N TYR A 41 -2.58 12.15 5.02
CA TYR A 41 -1.92 11.21 4.12
C TYR A 41 -2.04 11.65 2.66
N ALA A 42 -3.24 11.98 2.20
CA ALA A 42 -3.47 12.48 0.85
C ALA A 42 -2.70 13.79 0.58
N LEU A 43 -2.72 14.71 1.54
CA LEU A 43 -1.97 15.97 1.45
C LEU A 43 -0.47 15.73 1.28
N VAL A 44 0.12 14.85 2.11
CA VAL A 44 1.54 14.51 2.02
C VAL A 44 1.86 13.87 0.67
N CYS A 45 1.05 12.90 0.23
CA CYS A 45 1.28 12.22 -1.04
C CYS A 45 1.12 13.13 -2.26
N ILE A 46 0.21 14.12 -2.20
CA ILE A 46 -0.09 14.99 -3.34
C ILE A 46 0.84 16.21 -3.35
N GLN A 47 0.93 16.91 -2.21
CA GLN A 47 1.60 18.21 -2.15
C GLN A 47 3.12 18.09 -2.05
N PHE A 48 3.62 17.03 -1.41
CA PHE A 48 5.06 16.85 -1.17
C PHE A 48 5.71 15.83 -2.11
N LEU A 49 5.03 15.52 -3.22
CA LEU A 49 5.64 14.70 -4.26
C LEU A 49 6.85 15.43 -4.86
N PRO A 50 8.05 14.80 -4.91
CA PRO A 50 9.27 15.46 -5.38
C PRO A 50 9.18 15.97 -6.82
N SER A 51 8.40 15.33 -7.68
CA SER A 51 8.17 15.74 -9.06
C SER A 51 6.69 15.57 -9.45
N PRO A 52 5.84 16.58 -9.17
CA PRO A 52 4.43 16.52 -9.56
C PRO A 52 4.21 16.32 -11.07
N ALA A 53 5.10 16.89 -11.88
CA ALA A 53 5.03 16.75 -13.33
C ALA A 53 5.13 15.28 -13.77
N GLN A 54 6.03 14.53 -13.17
CA GLN A 54 6.18 13.11 -13.45
C GLN A 54 5.12 12.25 -12.74
N GLY A 55 4.70 12.66 -11.56
CA GLY A 55 3.73 11.92 -10.75
C GLY A 55 2.29 12.01 -11.25
N TYR A 56 1.86 13.19 -11.72
CA TYR A 56 0.45 13.44 -12.09
C TYR A 56 0.22 13.75 -13.55
N TYR A 57 1.12 14.50 -14.19
CA TYR A 57 0.88 15.04 -15.53
C TYR A 57 1.45 14.15 -16.63
N TRP A 58 2.44 13.32 -16.32
CA TRP A 58 2.92 12.31 -17.26
C TRP A 58 2.09 11.03 -17.11
N TRP A 59 1.11 10.87 -18.01
CA TRP A 59 0.13 9.79 -17.96
C TRP A 59 0.75 8.39 -17.78
N ASN A 60 1.78 8.06 -18.56
CA ASN A 60 2.42 6.73 -18.47
C ASN A 60 3.08 6.50 -17.10
N GLY A 61 3.76 7.51 -16.54
CA GLY A 61 4.32 7.43 -15.21
C GLY A 61 3.24 7.36 -14.14
N ALA A 62 2.26 8.25 -14.20
CA ALA A 62 1.18 8.34 -13.24
C ALA A 62 0.32 7.06 -13.21
N SER A 63 -0.04 6.51 -14.37
CA SER A 63 -0.80 5.26 -14.43
C SER A 63 0.00 4.05 -13.94
N TYR A 64 1.32 4.06 -14.13
CA TYR A 64 2.19 2.95 -13.75
C TYR A 64 2.66 2.99 -12.29
N TYR A 65 2.88 4.16 -11.71
CA TYR A 65 3.35 4.30 -10.32
C TYR A 65 2.24 4.71 -9.36
N TRP A 66 1.57 5.83 -9.67
CA TRP A 66 0.59 6.43 -8.79
C TRP A 66 -0.67 5.59 -8.62
N LEU A 67 -1.23 5.09 -9.72
CA LEU A 67 -2.43 4.26 -9.68
C LEU A 67 -2.17 2.95 -8.91
N PHE A 68 -1.00 2.33 -9.13
CA PHE A 68 -0.63 1.11 -8.40
C PHE A 68 -0.36 1.36 -6.92
N PHE A 69 0.23 2.49 -6.56
CA PHE A 69 0.44 2.87 -5.17
C PHE A 69 -0.90 3.05 -4.42
N PHE A 70 -1.84 3.77 -4.99
CA PHE A 70 -3.18 3.90 -4.39
C PHE A 70 -4.00 2.60 -4.47
N GLY A 71 -3.76 1.78 -5.48
CA GLY A 71 -4.29 0.41 -5.55
C GLY A 71 -3.80 -0.44 -4.37
N LEU A 72 -2.53 -0.34 -4.01
CA LEU A 72 -1.98 -1.01 -2.82
C LEU A 72 -2.64 -0.53 -1.52
N LEU A 73 -2.84 0.78 -1.37
CA LEU A 73 -3.58 1.34 -0.22
C LEU A 73 -5.01 0.78 -0.14
N ALA A 74 -5.69 0.70 -1.28
CA ALA A 74 -7.03 0.12 -1.36
C ALA A 74 -7.01 -1.38 -1.00
N LEU A 75 -6.01 -2.12 -1.45
CA LEU A 75 -5.83 -3.52 -1.08
C LEU A 75 -5.60 -3.66 0.43
N CYS A 76 -4.72 -2.88 1.03
CA CYS A 76 -4.50 -2.89 2.49
C CYS A 76 -5.81 -2.62 3.26
N ALA A 77 -6.62 -1.67 2.79
CA ALA A 77 -7.94 -1.42 3.36
C ALA A 77 -8.89 -2.62 3.25
N LEU A 78 -8.87 -3.33 2.11
CA LEU A 78 -9.67 -4.55 1.92
C LEU A 78 -9.17 -5.70 2.80
N LEU A 79 -7.85 -5.89 2.92
CA LEU A 79 -7.24 -6.90 3.79
C LEU A 79 -7.60 -6.64 5.27
N ALA A 80 -7.51 -5.39 5.72
CA ALA A 80 -7.93 -5.00 7.06
C ALA A 80 -9.42 -5.30 7.31
N ARG A 81 -10.29 -5.03 6.32
CA ARG A 81 -11.71 -5.38 6.40
C ARG A 81 -11.96 -6.89 6.36
N LEU A 82 -11.15 -7.64 5.62
CA LEU A 82 -11.23 -9.11 5.56
C LEU A 82 -10.88 -9.74 6.91
N MET A 83 -9.93 -9.17 7.63
CA MET A 83 -9.56 -9.61 8.97
C MET A 83 -10.61 -9.26 10.03
N GLY A 84 -11.45 -8.25 9.80
CA GLY A 84 -12.57 -7.86 10.64
C GLY A 84 -13.85 -8.66 10.39
N PRO A 85 -14.93 -8.39 11.13
CA PRO A 85 -16.23 -8.96 10.83
C PRO A 85 -16.80 -8.36 9.55
N GLY A 86 -17.24 -9.20 8.62
CA GLY A 86 -18.21 -8.77 7.63
C GLY A 86 -17.75 -8.54 6.18
N LEU A 87 -16.59 -8.98 5.75
CA LEU A 87 -16.33 -8.99 4.31
C LEU A 87 -17.02 -10.21 3.65
N SER A 88 -17.85 -9.93 2.64
CA SER A 88 -18.53 -10.95 1.85
C SER A 88 -17.53 -11.71 0.94
N TRP A 89 -17.96 -12.83 0.37
CA TRP A 89 -17.18 -13.53 -0.66
C TRP A 89 -16.92 -12.65 -1.89
N ALA A 90 -17.88 -11.79 -2.27
CA ALA A 90 -17.66 -10.81 -3.34
C ALA A 90 -16.52 -9.82 -3.00
N GLY A 91 -16.47 -9.36 -1.75
CA GLY A 91 -15.35 -8.53 -1.30
C GLY A 91 -14.01 -9.26 -1.29
N THR A 92 -13.99 -10.56 -0.96
CA THR A 92 -12.79 -11.40 -1.05
C THR A 92 -12.35 -11.56 -2.51
N ALA A 93 -13.28 -11.78 -3.43
CA ALA A 93 -13.00 -11.85 -4.86
C ALA A 93 -12.47 -10.53 -5.41
N GLY A 94 -13.05 -9.40 -4.98
CA GLY A 94 -12.54 -8.06 -5.31
C GLY A 94 -11.11 -7.82 -4.81
N ALA A 95 -10.80 -8.26 -3.58
CA ALA A 95 -9.43 -8.18 -3.04
C ALA A 95 -8.45 -9.07 -3.83
N ALA A 96 -8.87 -10.29 -4.20
CA ALA A 96 -8.07 -11.20 -5.01
C ALA A 96 -7.81 -10.65 -6.41
N LEU A 97 -8.81 -10.08 -7.05
CA LEU A 97 -8.67 -9.41 -8.36
C LEU A 97 -7.70 -8.22 -8.27
N LEU A 98 -7.87 -7.37 -7.25
CA LEU A 98 -6.98 -6.22 -7.06
C LEU A 98 -5.55 -6.68 -6.78
N ALA A 99 -5.34 -7.72 -5.96
CA ALA A 99 -4.03 -8.31 -5.71
C ALA A 99 -3.41 -8.88 -7.01
N ALA A 100 -4.20 -9.52 -7.86
CA ALA A 100 -3.73 -10.00 -9.16
C ALA A 100 -3.32 -8.85 -10.09
N VAL A 101 -4.11 -7.77 -10.16
CA VAL A 101 -3.77 -6.56 -10.94
C VAL A 101 -2.47 -5.93 -10.44
N LEU A 102 -2.32 -5.80 -9.12
CA LEU A 102 -1.10 -5.22 -8.52
C LEU A 102 0.12 -6.11 -8.76
N GLY A 103 -0.03 -7.43 -8.63
CA GLY A 103 1.04 -8.40 -8.89
C GLY A 103 1.53 -8.38 -10.34
N GLY A 104 0.62 -8.17 -11.29
CA GLY A 104 0.93 -8.05 -12.72
C GLY A 104 1.49 -6.68 -13.14
N GLY A 105 1.54 -5.70 -12.24
CA GLY A 105 1.86 -4.32 -12.56
C GLY A 105 3.30 -3.89 -12.25
N ASN A 106 3.44 -2.78 -11.54
CA ASN A 106 4.73 -2.22 -11.16
C ASN A 106 5.48 -3.12 -10.18
N TYR A 107 6.74 -3.42 -10.45
CA TYR A 107 7.56 -4.31 -9.62
C TYR A 107 7.66 -3.89 -8.15
N ILE A 108 7.88 -2.60 -7.90
CA ILE A 108 8.06 -2.08 -6.53
C ILE A 108 6.76 -2.27 -5.75
N THR A 109 5.64 -1.86 -6.35
CA THR A 109 4.33 -1.99 -5.72
C THR A 109 3.90 -3.46 -5.59
N ALA A 110 4.24 -4.31 -6.56
CA ALA A 110 3.99 -5.74 -6.51
C ALA A 110 4.76 -6.42 -5.37
N LEU A 111 6.03 -6.02 -5.13
CA LEU A 111 6.81 -6.51 -4.01
C LEU A 111 6.21 -6.07 -2.66
N GLN A 112 5.87 -4.79 -2.52
CA GLN A 112 5.18 -4.27 -1.32
C GLN A 112 3.84 -4.97 -1.08
N MET A 113 3.10 -5.28 -2.15
CA MET A 113 1.88 -6.09 -2.06
C MET A 113 2.19 -7.50 -1.51
N CYS A 114 3.25 -8.14 -2.00
CA CYS A 114 3.65 -9.46 -1.50
C CYS A 114 3.99 -9.41 0.00
N GLU A 115 4.71 -8.39 0.45
CA GLU A 115 5.01 -8.16 1.87
C GLU A 115 3.73 -7.98 2.69
N ALA A 116 2.82 -7.14 2.24
CA ALA A 116 1.53 -6.93 2.91
C ALA A 116 0.69 -8.22 2.99
N LEU A 117 0.69 -9.02 1.91
CA LEU A 117 -0.02 -10.31 1.90
C LEU A 117 0.61 -11.34 2.83
N VAL A 118 1.94 -11.43 2.89
CA VAL A 118 2.65 -12.30 3.85
C VAL A 118 2.28 -11.89 5.27
N CYS A 119 2.39 -10.62 5.61
CA CYS A 119 2.02 -10.11 6.93
C CYS A 119 0.55 -10.43 7.27
N ALA A 120 -0.37 -10.20 6.33
CA ALA A 120 -1.79 -10.46 6.52
C ALA A 120 -2.07 -11.97 6.74
N VAL A 121 -1.41 -12.84 5.97
CA VAL A 121 -1.52 -14.31 6.14
C VAL A 121 -0.98 -14.74 7.50
N LEU A 122 0.19 -14.24 7.91
CA LEU A 122 0.79 -14.55 9.22
C LEU A 122 -0.13 -14.12 10.37
N VAL A 123 -0.67 -12.92 10.29
CA VAL A 123 -1.64 -12.42 11.26
C VAL A 123 -2.89 -13.32 11.32
N CYS A 124 -3.43 -13.69 10.17
CA CYS A 124 -4.58 -14.59 10.13
C CYS A 124 -4.26 -15.98 10.67
N ALA A 125 -3.08 -16.51 10.39
CA ALA A 125 -2.64 -17.81 10.88
C ALA A 125 -2.48 -17.82 12.40
N LEU A 126 -1.97 -16.73 12.97
CA LEU A 126 -1.73 -16.63 14.40
C LEU A 126 -2.98 -16.27 15.21
N TRP A 127 -3.80 -15.34 14.69
CA TRP A 127 -4.88 -14.74 15.50
C TRP A 127 -6.28 -14.80 14.87
N ARG A 128 -6.42 -15.09 13.56
CA ARG A 128 -7.70 -15.07 12.84
C ARG A 128 -7.90 -16.25 11.89
N ARG A 129 -7.71 -17.46 12.40
CA ARG A 129 -7.80 -18.70 11.62
C ARG A 129 -9.10 -18.86 10.83
N THR A 130 -10.20 -18.27 11.28
CA THR A 130 -11.50 -18.32 10.59
C THR A 130 -11.50 -17.69 9.21
N VAL A 131 -10.67 -16.68 9.00
CA VAL A 131 -10.55 -15.98 7.70
C VAL A 131 -9.28 -16.37 6.91
N LEU A 132 -8.45 -17.25 7.49
CA LEU A 132 -7.18 -17.66 6.87
C LEU A 132 -7.35 -18.20 5.45
N LYS A 133 -8.35 -19.05 5.21
CA LYS A 133 -8.60 -19.61 3.86
C LYS A 133 -8.87 -18.51 2.81
N ARG A 134 -9.62 -17.49 3.19
CA ARG A 134 -9.90 -16.35 2.30
C ARG A 134 -8.65 -15.51 2.07
N MET A 135 -7.86 -15.28 3.11
CA MET A 135 -6.59 -14.56 3.02
C MET A 135 -5.60 -15.29 2.13
N LEU A 136 -5.50 -16.62 2.28
CA LEU A 136 -4.67 -17.46 1.41
C LEU A 136 -5.12 -17.41 -0.06
N ALA A 137 -6.43 -17.37 -0.33
CA ALA A 137 -6.92 -17.23 -1.69
C ALA A 137 -6.49 -15.88 -2.31
N VAL A 138 -6.60 -14.78 -1.57
CA VAL A 138 -6.13 -13.47 -2.02
C VAL A 138 -4.62 -13.47 -2.26
N ALA A 139 -3.85 -14.03 -1.32
CA ALA A 139 -2.41 -14.12 -1.41
C ALA A 139 -1.96 -14.97 -2.61
N LEU A 140 -2.60 -16.10 -2.84
CA LEU A 140 -2.29 -16.98 -3.97
C LEU A 140 -2.51 -16.25 -5.32
N CYS A 141 -3.61 -15.50 -5.47
CA CYS A 141 -3.86 -14.70 -6.68
C CYS A 141 -2.79 -13.64 -6.89
N GLY A 142 -2.41 -12.91 -5.84
CA GLY A 142 -1.36 -11.90 -5.90
C GLY A 142 0.00 -12.47 -6.24
N PHE A 143 0.41 -13.54 -5.55
CA PHE A 143 1.71 -14.21 -5.81
C PHE A 143 1.78 -14.87 -7.18
N ALA A 144 0.68 -15.49 -7.65
CA ALA A 144 0.64 -16.07 -9.00
C ALA A 144 0.80 -14.99 -10.07
N ALA A 145 0.10 -13.86 -9.93
CA ALA A 145 0.24 -12.73 -10.85
C ALA A 145 1.65 -12.12 -10.80
N PHE A 146 2.24 -11.99 -9.62
CA PHE A 146 3.62 -11.54 -9.47
C PHE A 146 4.62 -12.51 -10.11
N ALA A 147 4.44 -13.81 -9.94
CA ALA A 147 5.29 -14.82 -10.58
C ALA A 147 5.22 -14.73 -12.11
N VAL A 148 4.02 -14.56 -12.68
CA VAL A 148 3.85 -14.32 -14.13
C VAL A 148 4.55 -13.04 -14.57
N ASN A 149 4.43 -11.96 -13.80
CA ASN A 149 5.11 -10.70 -14.08
C ASN A 149 6.64 -10.87 -14.08
N VAL A 150 7.19 -11.55 -13.07
CA VAL A 150 8.65 -11.85 -12.99
C VAL A 150 9.12 -12.69 -14.18
N ALA A 151 8.33 -13.68 -14.60
CA ALA A 151 8.64 -14.56 -15.71
C ALA A 151 8.45 -13.93 -17.10
N ALA A 152 7.94 -12.69 -17.17
CA ALA A 152 7.67 -12.03 -18.46
C ALA A 152 8.95 -11.85 -19.29
N PRO A 153 8.97 -12.24 -20.59
CA PRO A 153 10.18 -12.22 -21.43
C PRO A 153 10.85 -10.86 -21.53
N GLY A 154 10.07 -9.77 -21.47
CA GLY A 154 10.58 -8.38 -21.48
C GLY A 154 11.51 -8.05 -20.31
N ASN A 155 11.42 -8.78 -19.21
CA ASN A 155 12.30 -8.60 -18.07
C ASN A 155 13.70 -9.14 -18.33
N ALA A 156 13.82 -10.25 -19.06
CA ALA A 156 15.11 -10.78 -19.47
C ALA A 156 15.84 -9.80 -20.41
N VAL A 157 15.11 -9.18 -21.35
CA VAL A 157 15.67 -8.16 -22.24
C VAL A 157 16.13 -6.94 -21.44
N ARG A 158 15.30 -6.46 -20.49
CA ARG A 158 15.66 -5.33 -19.63
C ARG A 158 16.87 -5.66 -18.74
N ALA A 159 16.91 -6.85 -18.15
CA ALA A 159 18.04 -7.30 -17.34
C ALA A 159 19.33 -7.37 -18.16
N ALA A 160 19.29 -7.84 -19.40
CA ALA A 160 20.45 -7.89 -20.29
C ALA A 160 20.97 -6.48 -20.62
N THR A 161 20.09 -5.48 -20.79
CA THR A 161 20.49 -4.09 -21.06
C THR A 161 21.02 -3.35 -19.83
N THR A 162 20.59 -3.75 -18.62
CA THR A 162 21.07 -3.16 -17.35
C THR A 162 22.24 -3.93 -16.72
N ALA A 163 22.49 -5.18 -17.12
CA ALA A 163 23.58 -6.01 -16.60
C ALA A 163 24.97 -5.42 -16.87
N THR A 164 25.10 -4.48 -17.80
CA THR A 164 26.35 -3.72 -18.01
C THR A 164 26.73 -2.84 -16.81
N GLN A 165 25.84 -2.66 -15.83
CA GLN A 165 26.10 -1.91 -14.59
C GLN A 165 26.54 -2.83 -13.41
N GLY A 166 26.70 -4.12 -13.62
CA GLY A 166 27.59 -5.00 -12.86
C GLY A 166 27.27 -5.33 -11.41
N GLN A 167 26.10 -5.00 -10.89
CA GLN A 167 25.80 -5.29 -9.48
C GLN A 167 24.88 -6.51 -9.36
N GLY A 168 25.37 -7.58 -8.73
CA GLY A 168 24.58 -8.76 -8.43
C GLY A 168 23.39 -8.45 -7.49
N ALA A 169 22.36 -9.31 -7.53
CA ALA A 169 21.13 -9.14 -6.76
C ALA A 169 21.37 -8.91 -5.25
N VAL A 170 22.34 -9.63 -4.67
CA VAL A 170 22.70 -9.49 -3.24
C VAL A 170 23.23 -8.08 -2.94
N TRP A 171 24.08 -7.54 -3.81
CA TRP A 171 24.61 -6.18 -3.64
C TRP A 171 23.53 -5.10 -3.80
N ALA A 172 22.61 -5.30 -4.72
CA ALA A 172 21.46 -4.42 -4.88
C ALA A 172 20.61 -4.36 -3.59
N VAL A 173 20.36 -5.50 -2.94
CA VAL A 173 19.68 -5.56 -1.64
C VAL A 173 20.48 -4.83 -0.56
N VAL A 174 21.79 -5.06 -0.45
CA VAL A 174 22.63 -4.37 0.54
C VAL A 174 22.61 -2.87 0.32
N GLN A 175 22.69 -2.41 -0.92
CA GLN A 175 22.63 -0.97 -1.24
C GLN A 175 21.24 -0.35 -1.03
N SER A 176 20.16 -1.12 -1.04
CA SER A 176 18.82 -0.59 -0.80
C SER A 176 18.67 0.03 0.60
N PHE A 177 19.38 -0.49 1.61
CA PHE A 177 19.32 0.04 2.98
C PHE A 177 19.88 1.46 3.11
N PRO A 178 21.14 1.75 2.74
CA PRO A 178 21.66 3.12 2.80
C PRO A 178 20.89 4.07 1.88
N MET A 179 20.43 3.60 0.71
CA MET A 179 19.60 4.40 -0.19
C MET A 179 18.25 4.74 0.43
N SER A 180 17.60 3.79 1.14
CA SER A 180 16.36 4.06 1.86
C SER A 180 16.54 5.15 2.92
N VAL A 181 17.65 5.11 3.68
CA VAL A 181 17.99 6.15 4.65
C VAL A 181 18.25 7.50 3.96
N HIS A 182 18.98 7.48 2.85
CA HIS A 182 19.25 8.68 2.06
C HIS A 182 17.94 9.33 1.58
N TYR A 183 17.05 8.55 0.93
CA TYR A 183 15.78 9.06 0.46
C TYR A 183 14.84 9.48 1.59
N ALA A 184 14.82 8.76 2.71
CA ALA A 184 14.08 9.18 3.88
C ALA A 184 14.51 10.58 4.34
N ARG A 185 15.83 10.87 4.37
CA ARG A 185 16.34 12.21 4.70
C ARG A 185 15.97 13.27 3.68
N VAL A 186 16.10 12.95 2.39
CA VAL A 186 15.83 13.91 1.30
C VAL A 186 14.36 14.27 1.23
N PHE A 187 13.46 13.29 1.44
CA PHE A 187 12.02 13.49 1.30
C PHE A 187 11.34 13.94 2.59
N THR A 188 11.97 13.76 3.75
CA THR A 188 11.45 14.27 5.01
C THR A 188 11.82 15.75 5.16
N THR A 189 11.15 16.58 4.39
CA THR A 189 11.27 18.04 4.50
C THR A 189 10.67 18.54 5.82
N PRO A 190 11.02 19.75 6.30
CA PRO A 190 10.39 20.34 7.50
C PRO A 190 8.85 20.35 7.43
N MET A 191 8.28 20.56 6.24
CA MET A 191 6.83 20.55 6.04
C MET A 191 6.24 19.15 6.19
N VAL A 192 6.90 18.12 5.65
CA VAL A 192 6.50 16.71 5.85
C VAL A 192 6.59 16.35 7.32
N LEU A 193 7.67 16.74 7.98
CA LEU A 193 7.84 16.53 9.44
C LEU A 193 6.74 17.22 10.25
N ALA A 194 6.39 18.46 9.92
CA ALA A 194 5.29 19.17 10.56
C ALA A 194 3.95 18.45 10.36
N ALA A 195 3.66 17.96 9.15
CA ALA A 195 2.46 17.17 8.88
C ALA A 195 2.43 15.85 9.68
N LEU A 196 3.57 15.16 9.79
CA LEU A 196 3.70 13.94 10.60
C LEU A 196 3.50 14.23 12.10
N LEU A 197 4.12 15.30 12.62
CA LEU A 197 3.93 15.71 14.01
C LEU A 197 2.48 16.11 14.30
N PHE A 198 1.82 16.78 13.36
CA PHE A 198 0.41 17.10 13.47
C PHE A 198 -0.48 15.84 13.46
N ALA A 199 -0.07 14.78 12.78
CA ALA A 199 -0.79 13.51 12.77
C ALA A 199 -0.71 12.76 14.11
N VAL A 200 0.32 12.98 14.93
CA VAL A 200 0.58 12.22 16.17
C VAL A 200 -0.63 12.17 17.12
N PRO A 201 -1.30 13.26 17.50
CA PRO A 201 -2.45 13.19 18.42
C PRO A 201 -3.61 12.36 17.85
N PHE A 202 -3.83 12.37 16.54
CA PHE A 202 -4.86 11.58 15.88
C PHE A 202 -4.47 10.09 15.82
N LEU A 203 -3.20 9.80 15.57
CA LEU A 203 -2.66 8.43 15.64
C LEU A 203 -2.79 7.87 17.05
N LEU A 204 -2.38 8.62 18.08
CA LEU A 204 -2.53 8.22 19.47
C LEU A 204 -3.99 7.97 19.85
N ARG A 205 -4.90 8.81 19.36
CA ARG A 205 -6.34 8.63 19.58
C ARG A 205 -6.88 7.37 18.89
N ALA A 206 -6.42 7.08 17.67
CA ALA A 206 -6.79 5.86 16.96
C ALA A 206 -6.23 4.61 17.66
N VAL A 207 -4.99 4.66 18.11
CA VAL A 207 -4.35 3.58 18.89
C VAL A 207 -5.08 3.36 20.21
N HIS A 208 -5.43 4.43 20.94
CA HIS A 208 -6.16 4.32 22.20
C HIS A 208 -7.55 3.70 21.98
N ALA A 209 -8.27 4.12 20.95
CA ALA A 209 -9.57 3.52 20.60
C ALA A 209 -9.42 2.04 20.23
N SER A 210 -8.33 1.64 19.58
CA SER A 210 -8.08 0.25 19.21
C SER A 210 -7.81 -0.63 20.44
N LYS A 211 -7.19 -0.11 21.50
CA LYS A 211 -6.98 -0.86 22.77
C LYS A 211 -8.28 -1.31 23.41
N THR A 212 -9.31 -0.50 23.31
CA THR A 212 -10.62 -0.80 23.88
C THR A 212 -11.48 -1.69 23.00
N ASN A 213 -11.29 -1.65 21.69
CA ASN A 213 -12.14 -2.32 20.69
C ASN A 213 -11.44 -3.47 19.96
N PHE A 214 -10.13 -3.59 20.09
CA PHE A 214 -9.32 -4.48 19.27
C PHE A 214 -8.55 -5.50 20.10
N ARG A 215 -8.87 -6.78 19.91
CA ARG A 215 -8.15 -7.90 20.52
C ARG A 215 -6.91 -8.32 19.72
N TYR A 216 -6.27 -7.38 19.00
CA TYR A 216 -5.12 -7.66 18.16
C TYR A 216 -3.84 -7.03 18.69
N PRO A 217 -2.71 -7.71 18.53
CA PRO A 217 -1.42 -7.13 18.90
C PRO A 217 -1.06 -5.96 17.97
N TYR A 218 -0.46 -4.96 18.55
CA TYR A 218 -0.05 -3.68 17.96
C TYR A 218 0.77 -3.70 16.64
N PRO A 219 1.44 -4.80 16.23
CA PRO A 219 2.21 -4.80 14.98
C PRO A 219 1.41 -4.51 13.72
N LEU A 220 0.07 -4.67 13.77
CA LEU A 220 -0.81 -4.40 12.62
C LEU A 220 -1.09 -2.93 12.37
N LEU A 221 -0.78 -2.04 13.31
CA LEU A 221 -0.91 -0.60 13.13
C LEU A 221 0.38 0.04 12.59
N ALA A 222 1.44 -0.75 12.44
CA ALA A 222 2.73 -0.34 11.88
C ALA A 222 2.85 -0.65 10.38
N LEU A 223 1.87 -1.30 9.78
CA LEU A 223 1.70 -1.50 8.33
C LEU A 223 0.87 -0.38 7.75
#